data_bce8617e0937028f318f37a8942222f0
#
_entry.id   bce8617e0937028f318f37a8942222f0
#
_cell.length_a   1.000
_cell.length_b   1.000
_cell.length_c   1.000
_cell.angle_alpha   90.00
_cell.angle_beta   90.00
_cell.angle_gamma   90.00
#
_symmetry.space_group_name_H-M   'P 1'
#
loop_
_entity.id
_entity.type
_entity.pdbx_description
1 polymer ?
#
loop_
_entity_poly.entity_id
_entity_poly.type
_entity_poly.pdbx_seq_one_letter_code
_entity_poly.pdbx_strand_id
1 'polypeptide(L)'
;MMTEIKKCLKLCKYGYQLKTNIITGLIFLVLGLIWVFMNSGYNCLLGIYYLLLVPLFSVQVSYNLLFSNMTLSSSMRKTLDCALPNMMGVLASVFAFGMTYVGLLVNPKMRTGTMADSGNMMIASGIAIAAVMIYYGAAFKFFIAGMIVFFLVFIGILGTSGFLVEFAQPTSLLMGSIIGILIAVAGNVLGCIIRAAVYKYSMDPLAGGNSLRKAMK
;
A
#
# COMPACT_ATOMS: atom_id res chain seq x y z
N MET A 1 -11.71 18.03 10.79
CA MET A 1 -11.01 16.94 10.08
C MET A 1 -11.87 16.30 8.98
N MET A 2 -13.06 15.76 9.27
CA MET A 2 -13.88 15.07 8.26
C MET A 2 -14.37 15.97 7.12
N THR A 3 -14.72 17.22 7.41
CA THR A 3 -15.07 18.27 6.43
C THR A 3 -13.90 18.66 5.53
N GLU A 4 -12.69 18.70 6.05
CA GLU A 4 -11.47 18.99 5.27
C GLU A 4 -11.11 17.84 4.34
N ILE A 5 -11.21 16.58 4.81
CA ILE A 5 -11.02 15.40 3.96
C ILE A 5 -12.00 15.40 2.79
N LYS A 6 -13.27 15.71 3.02
CA LYS A 6 -14.27 15.85 1.94
C LYS A 6 -13.90 16.95 0.93
N LYS A 7 -13.37 18.08 1.40
CA LYS A 7 -12.86 19.14 0.51
C LYS A 7 -11.65 18.66 -0.30
N CYS A 8 -10.70 17.99 0.34
CA CYS A 8 -9.53 17.41 -0.34
C CYS A 8 -9.92 16.37 -1.39
N LEU A 9 -10.88 15.48 -1.10
CA LEU A 9 -11.39 14.53 -2.09
C LEU A 9 -12.04 15.22 -3.30
N LYS A 10 -12.77 16.32 -3.08
CA LYS A 10 -13.31 17.13 -4.19
C LYS A 10 -12.20 17.77 -5.03
N LEU A 11 -11.11 18.23 -4.40
CA LEU A 11 -9.96 18.77 -5.11
C LEU A 11 -9.24 17.70 -5.93
N CYS A 12 -9.16 16.47 -5.44
CA CYS A 12 -8.55 15.36 -6.18
C CYS A 12 -9.21 15.10 -7.53
N LYS A 13 -10.50 15.48 -7.70
CA LYS A 13 -11.21 15.42 -8.99
C LYS A 13 -10.51 16.24 -10.08
N TYR A 14 -9.80 17.30 -9.71
CA TYR A 14 -9.07 18.17 -10.63
C TYR A 14 -7.58 17.81 -10.74
N GLY A 15 -7.16 16.72 -10.06
CA GLY A 15 -5.77 16.27 -10.09
C GLY A 15 -5.35 15.81 -11.48
N TYR A 16 -4.12 16.16 -11.84
CA TYR A 16 -3.51 15.70 -13.08
C TYR A 16 -3.46 14.16 -13.12
N GLN A 17 -3.74 13.59 -14.28
CA GLN A 17 -3.74 12.13 -14.51
C GLN A 17 -4.75 11.32 -13.68
N LEU A 18 -5.81 11.94 -13.15
CA LEU A 18 -6.83 11.23 -12.37
C LEU A 18 -7.35 9.98 -13.12
N LYS A 19 -7.73 10.14 -14.40
CA LYS A 19 -8.25 9.02 -15.21
C LYS A 19 -7.23 7.88 -15.35
N THR A 20 -5.98 8.21 -15.67
CA THR A 20 -4.90 7.23 -15.80
C THR A 20 -4.68 6.49 -14.48
N ASN A 21 -4.61 7.20 -13.36
CA ASN A 21 -4.41 6.60 -12.05
C ASN A 21 -5.58 5.69 -11.64
N ILE A 22 -6.82 6.08 -11.94
CA ILE A 22 -8.00 5.23 -11.68
C ILE A 22 -7.93 3.96 -12.54
N ILE A 23 -7.66 4.08 -13.83
CA ILE A 23 -7.57 2.92 -14.74
C ILE A 23 -6.47 1.98 -14.29
N THR A 24 -5.28 2.50 -14.00
CA THR A 24 -4.15 1.69 -13.52
C THR A 24 -4.49 1.03 -12.19
N GLY A 25 -5.10 1.76 -11.26
CA GLY A 25 -5.57 1.20 -9.98
C GLY A 25 -6.58 0.06 -10.16
N LEU A 26 -7.52 0.21 -11.09
CA LEU A 26 -8.49 -0.86 -11.42
C LEU A 26 -7.80 -2.09 -12.04
N ILE A 27 -6.83 -1.90 -12.92
CA ILE A 27 -6.05 -3.00 -13.50
C ILE A 27 -5.34 -3.78 -12.38
N PHE A 28 -4.64 -3.09 -11.48
CA PHE A 28 -3.96 -3.75 -10.35
C PHE A 28 -4.93 -4.42 -9.37
N LEU A 29 -6.12 -3.84 -9.17
CA LEU A 29 -7.17 -4.46 -8.37
C LEU A 29 -7.62 -5.78 -9.00
N VAL A 30 -7.94 -5.78 -10.29
CA VAL A 30 -8.39 -6.99 -11.00
C VAL A 30 -7.28 -8.06 -11.01
N LEU A 31 -6.04 -7.67 -11.35
CA LEU A 31 -4.90 -8.58 -11.30
C LEU A 31 -4.69 -9.13 -9.89
N GLY A 32 -4.74 -8.29 -8.87
CA GLY A 32 -4.60 -8.73 -7.48
C GLY A 32 -5.64 -9.76 -7.07
N LEU A 33 -6.91 -9.54 -7.43
CA LEU A 33 -7.99 -10.48 -7.16
C LEU A 33 -7.79 -11.80 -7.91
N ILE A 34 -7.45 -11.76 -9.20
CA ILE A 34 -7.16 -12.97 -9.98
C ILE A 34 -6.05 -13.78 -9.33
N TRP A 35 -4.94 -13.12 -8.95
CA TRP A 35 -3.81 -13.82 -8.33
C TRP A 35 -4.15 -14.41 -6.96
N VAL A 36 -4.93 -13.72 -6.13
CA VAL A 36 -5.36 -14.25 -4.82
C VAL A 36 -6.29 -15.45 -4.98
N PHE A 37 -7.24 -15.41 -5.92
CA PHE A 37 -8.26 -16.44 -6.00
C PHE A 37 -7.94 -17.60 -6.95
N MET A 38 -7.06 -17.42 -7.94
CA MET A 38 -6.79 -18.44 -8.96
C MET A 38 -5.43 -19.12 -8.83
N ASN A 39 -4.46 -18.52 -8.13
CA ASN A 39 -3.13 -19.08 -7.95
C ASN A 39 -3.02 -19.98 -6.70
N SER A 40 -1.87 -20.63 -6.56
CA SER A 40 -1.56 -21.56 -5.48
C SER A 40 -0.40 -21.10 -4.65
N GLY A 41 -0.42 -21.46 -3.37
CA GLY A 41 0.67 -21.30 -2.42
C GLY A 41 1.26 -19.88 -2.40
N TYR A 42 2.56 -19.80 -2.43
CA TYR A 42 3.36 -18.59 -2.39
C TYR A 42 3.02 -17.55 -3.47
N ASN A 43 2.61 -18.00 -4.67
CA ASN A 43 2.25 -17.08 -5.76
C ASN A 43 1.06 -16.18 -5.43
N CYS A 44 0.19 -16.56 -4.48
CA CYS A 44 -0.91 -15.74 -4.01
C CYS A 44 -0.42 -14.43 -3.35
N LEU A 45 0.80 -14.42 -2.79
CA LEU A 45 1.38 -13.21 -2.20
C LEU A 45 1.59 -12.09 -3.22
N LEU A 46 1.86 -12.41 -4.48
CA LEU A 46 1.92 -11.42 -5.55
C LEU A 46 0.58 -10.71 -5.71
N GLY A 47 -0.52 -11.43 -5.54
CA GLY A 47 -1.86 -10.83 -5.55
C GLY A 47 -2.05 -9.79 -4.44
N ILE A 48 -1.55 -10.07 -3.24
CA ILE A 48 -1.59 -9.12 -2.11
C ILE A 48 -0.80 -7.85 -2.45
N TYR A 49 0.39 -7.98 -3.04
CA TYR A 49 1.17 -6.81 -3.47
C TYR A 49 0.43 -5.98 -4.51
N TYR A 50 -0.22 -6.59 -5.50
CA TYR A 50 -1.03 -5.86 -6.48
C TYR A 50 -2.18 -5.12 -5.80
N LEU A 51 -2.87 -5.73 -4.83
CA LEU A 51 -3.92 -5.07 -4.05
C LEU A 51 -3.38 -3.87 -3.26
N LEU A 52 -2.17 -3.97 -2.71
CA LEU A 52 -1.52 -2.88 -1.98
C LEU A 52 -1.00 -1.75 -2.87
N LEU A 53 -0.84 -1.98 -4.18
CA LEU A 53 -0.51 -0.92 -5.12
C LEU A 53 -1.72 -0.05 -5.49
N VAL A 54 -2.94 -0.55 -5.36
CA VAL A 54 -4.17 0.21 -5.68
C VAL A 54 -4.23 1.57 -4.98
N PRO A 55 -4.02 1.68 -3.66
CA PRO A 55 -4.03 2.98 -2.99
C PRO A 55 -2.87 3.89 -3.39
N LEU A 56 -1.75 3.35 -3.88
CA LEU A 56 -0.64 4.16 -4.38
C LEU A 56 -1.11 5.10 -5.49
N PHE A 57 -1.87 4.60 -6.44
CA PHE A 57 -2.40 5.41 -7.55
C PHE A 57 -3.43 6.43 -7.07
N SER A 58 -4.27 6.07 -6.08
CA SER A 58 -5.21 7.00 -5.47
C SER A 58 -4.51 8.12 -4.71
N VAL A 59 -3.46 7.78 -3.97
CA VAL A 59 -2.63 8.71 -3.19
C VAL A 59 -1.80 9.59 -4.12
N GLN A 60 -1.32 9.07 -5.25
CA GLN A 60 -0.57 9.84 -6.24
C GLN A 60 -1.36 11.05 -6.76
N VAL A 61 -2.68 10.94 -6.87
CA VAL A 61 -3.53 12.08 -7.23
C VAL A 61 -3.45 13.20 -6.19
N SER A 62 -3.46 12.87 -4.89
CA SER A 62 -3.31 13.87 -3.83
C SER A 62 -1.94 14.53 -3.85
N TYR A 63 -0.89 13.76 -4.14
CA TYR A 63 0.48 14.28 -4.26
C TYR A 63 0.66 15.14 -5.50
N ASN A 64 0.02 14.81 -6.61
CA ASN A 64 0.04 15.67 -7.80
C ASN A 64 -0.53 17.08 -7.53
N LEU A 65 -1.50 17.18 -6.62
CA LEU A 65 -2.00 18.50 -6.17
C LEU A 65 -0.97 19.25 -5.31
N LEU A 66 -0.14 18.54 -4.54
CA LEU A 66 0.89 19.15 -3.69
C LEU A 66 2.07 19.74 -4.46
N PHE A 67 2.22 19.42 -5.75
CA PHE A 67 3.20 20.09 -6.60
C PHE A 67 2.78 21.52 -6.99
N SER A 68 1.50 21.89 -6.81
CA SER A 68 1.07 23.26 -7.07
C SER A 68 1.41 24.19 -5.90
N ASN A 69 1.99 25.36 -6.20
CA ASN A 69 2.33 26.36 -5.19
C ASN A 69 1.11 26.81 -4.36
N MET A 70 -0.10 26.80 -4.95
CA MET A 70 -1.35 27.17 -4.27
C MET A 70 -1.69 26.19 -3.14
N THR A 71 -1.46 24.89 -3.34
CA THR A 71 -1.76 23.89 -2.30
C THR A 71 -0.66 23.82 -1.25
N LEU A 72 0.59 24.10 -1.61
CA LEU A 72 1.72 24.14 -0.67
C LEU A 72 1.57 25.24 0.38
N SER A 73 0.99 26.39 0.02
CA SER A 73 0.75 27.50 0.93
C SER A 73 -0.59 27.41 1.68
N SER A 74 -1.43 26.42 1.35
CA SER A 74 -2.77 26.30 1.93
C SER A 74 -2.76 25.54 3.27
N SER A 75 -3.75 25.86 4.13
CA SER A 75 -4.00 25.10 5.36
C SER A 75 -4.33 23.62 5.13
N MET A 76 -4.68 23.25 3.89
CA MET A 76 -5.02 21.88 3.49
C MET A 76 -3.81 21.00 3.21
N ARG A 77 -2.59 21.57 3.18
CA ARG A 77 -1.34 20.82 2.90
C ARG A 77 -1.19 19.59 3.79
N LYS A 78 -1.36 19.75 5.10
CA LYS A 78 -1.23 18.65 6.07
C LYS A 78 -2.29 17.56 5.84
N THR A 79 -3.49 17.93 5.46
CA THR A 79 -4.56 16.98 5.19
C THR A 79 -4.28 16.20 3.90
N LEU A 80 -3.81 16.86 2.85
CA LEU A 80 -3.44 16.23 1.57
C LEU A 80 -2.19 15.34 1.69
N ASP A 81 -1.19 15.78 2.46
CA ASP A 81 0.09 15.08 2.58
C ASP A 81 0.06 13.94 3.61
N CYS A 82 -0.72 14.07 4.68
CA CYS A 82 -0.73 13.10 5.78
C CYS A 82 -2.09 12.41 5.95
N ALA A 83 -3.16 13.15 6.21
CA ALA A 83 -4.42 12.56 6.66
C ALA A 83 -5.09 11.70 5.57
N LEU A 84 -5.17 12.21 4.35
CA LEU A 84 -5.79 11.50 3.23
C LEU A 84 -5.01 10.24 2.84
N PRO A 85 -3.68 10.28 2.62
CA PRO A 85 -2.89 9.10 2.35
C PRO A 85 -2.93 8.04 3.46
N ASN A 86 -2.93 8.47 4.73
CA ASN A 86 -3.03 7.54 5.86
C ASN A 86 -4.38 6.81 5.85
N MET A 87 -5.47 7.55 5.65
CA MET A 87 -6.81 6.94 5.57
C MET A 87 -6.90 5.94 4.42
N MET A 88 -6.40 6.29 3.23
CA MET A 88 -6.38 5.39 2.08
C MET A 88 -5.51 4.16 2.33
N GLY A 89 -4.35 4.34 2.96
CA GLY A 89 -3.45 3.24 3.32
C GLY A 89 -4.09 2.26 4.30
N VAL A 90 -4.75 2.76 5.35
CA VAL A 90 -5.47 1.90 6.32
C VAL A 90 -6.60 1.13 5.63
N LEU A 91 -7.43 1.79 4.82
CA LEU A 91 -8.52 1.14 4.08
C LEU A 91 -7.99 0.04 3.16
N ALA A 92 -6.89 0.30 2.45
CA ALA A 92 -6.26 -0.69 1.60
C ALA A 92 -5.67 -1.86 2.38
N SER A 93 -5.06 -1.60 3.52
CA SER A 93 -4.54 -2.66 4.40
C SER A 93 -5.65 -3.59 4.87
N VAL A 94 -6.76 -3.03 5.34
CA VAL A 94 -7.94 -3.81 5.76
C VAL A 94 -8.51 -4.62 4.60
N PHE A 95 -8.62 -3.99 3.43
CA PHE A 95 -9.13 -4.66 2.24
C PHE A 95 -8.20 -5.81 1.79
N ALA A 96 -6.89 -5.56 1.66
CA ALA A 96 -5.93 -6.56 1.23
C ALA A 96 -5.85 -7.74 2.21
N PHE A 97 -5.81 -7.45 3.52
CA PHE A 97 -5.80 -8.49 4.55
C PHE A 97 -7.10 -9.31 4.56
N GLY A 98 -8.24 -8.65 4.45
CA GLY A 98 -9.55 -9.30 4.35
C GLY A 98 -9.67 -10.19 3.12
N MET A 99 -9.20 -9.72 1.95
CA MET A 99 -9.21 -10.51 0.71
C MET A 99 -8.27 -11.72 0.81
N THR A 100 -7.13 -11.60 1.49
CA THR A 100 -6.25 -12.74 1.76
C THR A 100 -6.95 -13.79 2.63
N TYR A 101 -7.61 -13.34 3.70
CA TYR A 101 -8.38 -14.23 4.59
C TYR A 101 -9.50 -14.96 3.84
N VAL A 102 -10.30 -14.24 3.06
CA VAL A 102 -11.36 -14.82 2.22
C VAL A 102 -10.75 -15.77 1.19
N GLY A 103 -9.63 -15.41 0.55
CA GLY A 103 -8.92 -16.27 -0.38
C GLY A 103 -8.51 -17.60 0.25
N LEU A 104 -7.98 -17.58 1.48
CA LEU A 104 -7.63 -18.80 2.22
C LEU A 104 -8.85 -19.68 2.54
N LEU A 105 -10.01 -19.10 2.75
CA LEU A 105 -11.23 -19.86 3.00
C LEU A 105 -11.80 -20.48 1.71
N VAL A 106 -11.80 -19.71 0.61
CA VAL A 106 -12.49 -20.09 -0.63
C VAL A 106 -11.57 -20.89 -1.57
N ASN A 107 -10.29 -20.54 -1.65
CA ASN A 107 -9.35 -21.18 -2.56
C ASN A 107 -8.46 -22.20 -1.82
N PRO A 108 -8.77 -23.50 -1.90
CA PRO A 108 -7.94 -24.52 -1.24
C PRO A 108 -6.53 -24.59 -1.78
N LYS A 109 -6.27 -24.16 -3.02
CA LYS A 109 -4.93 -24.10 -3.63
C LYS A 109 -4.03 -23.02 -3.02
N MET A 110 -4.61 -22.03 -2.38
CA MET A 110 -3.88 -20.97 -1.67
C MET A 110 -3.22 -21.52 -0.40
N ARG A 111 -3.70 -22.63 0.11
CA ARG A 111 -3.13 -23.28 1.31
C ARG A 111 -1.89 -24.07 0.95
N THR A 112 -0.87 -23.92 1.76
CA THR A 112 0.33 -24.76 1.70
C THR A 112 0.12 -25.92 2.66
N GLY A 113 -0.23 -27.11 2.15
CA GLY A 113 -0.46 -28.29 3.00
C GLY A 113 -1.83 -28.31 3.70
N THR A 114 -1.84 -28.32 5.02
CA THR A 114 -3.06 -28.39 5.85
C THR A 114 -3.62 -27.02 6.21
N MET A 115 -4.84 -26.97 6.80
CA MET A 115 -5.39 -25.73 7.37
C MET A 115 -4.48 -25.11 8.43
N ALA A 116 -3.65 -25.92 9.10
CA ALA A 116 -2.69 -25.43 10.09
C ALA A 116 -1.64 -24.49 9.48
N ASP A 117 -1.26 -24.72 8.22
CA ASP A 117 -0.23 -23.95 7.52
C ASP A 117 -0.75 -22.61 7.00
N SER A 118 -2.06 -22.42 6.99
CA SER A 118 -2.70 -21.19 6.48
C SER A 118 -2.35 -19.94 7.29
N GLY A 119 -1.96 -20.11 8.54
CA GLY A 119 -1.56 -19.00 9.42
C GLY A 119 -0.28 -18.31 8.93
N ASN A 120 0.66 -19.04 8.38
CA ASN A 120 1.91 -18.49 7.84
C ASN A 120 1.64 -17.51 6.67
N MET A 121 0.64 -17.79 5.83
CA MET A 121 0.21 -16.89 4.77
C MET A 121 -0.37 -15.58 5.33
N MET A 122 -1.10 -15.63 6.44
CA MET A 122 -1.62 -14.43 7.11
C MET A 122 -0.49 -13.59 7.73
N ILE A 123 0.53 -14.23 8.31
CA ILE A 123 1.73 -13.53 8.81
C ILE A 123 2.48 -12.87 7.66
N ALA A 124 2.70 -13.59 6.56
CA ALA A 124 3.36 -13.05 5.37
C ALA A 124 2.60 -11.85 4.78
N SER A 125 1.26 -11.90 4.74
CA SER A 125 0.45 -10.77 4.31
C SER A 125 0.58 -9.56 5.25
N GLY A 126 0.64 -9.80 6.56
CA GLY A 126 0.88 -8.76 7.56
C GLY A 126 2.24 -8.06 7.36
N ILE A 127 3.30 -8.84 7.10
CA ILE A 127 4.64 -8.31 6.80
C ILE A 127 4.62 -7.48 5.51
N ALA A 128 3.97 -7.97 4.46
CA ALA A 128 3.84 -7.25 3.19
C ALA A 128 3.13 -5.91 3.37
N ILE A 129 2.00 -5.90 4.09
CA ILE A 129 1.26 -4.68 4.42
C ILE A 129 2.15 -3.70 5.21
N ALA A 130 2.82 -4.16 6.25
CA ALA A 130 3.68 -3.32 7.09
C ALA A 130 4.77 -2.64 6.26
N ALA A 131 5.46 -3.38 5.43
CA ALA A 131 6.55 -2.86 4.61
C ALA A 131 6.06 -1.84 3.56
N VAL A 132 4.96 -2.12 2.88
CA VAL A 132 4.38 -1.19 1.91
C VAL A 132 3.91 0.09 2.60
N MET A 133 3.33 0.03 3.80
CA MET A 133 2.89 1.21 4.55
C MET A 133 4.06 2.06 5.05
N ILE A 134 5.15 1.44 5.50
CA ILE A 134 6.40 2.13 5.85
C ILE A 134 6.99 2.83 4.62
N TYR A 135 7.08 2.12 3.49
CA TYR A 135 7.53 2.69 2.23
C TYR A 135 6.69 3.91 1.81
N TYR A 136 5.36 3.81 1.88
CA TYR A 136 4.48 4.94 1.54
C TYR A 136 4.66 6.15 2.45
N GLY A 137 5.23 5.96 3.64
CA GLY A 137 5.54 7.05 4.55
C GLY A 137 6.51 8.08 3.96
N ALA A 138 7.48 7.68 3.14
CA ALA A 138 8.58 8.54 2.68
C ALA A 138 8.76 8.56 1.15
N ALA A 139 8.17 7.63 0.41
CA ALA A 139 8.46 7.37 -1.01
C ALA A 139 8.40 8.60 -1.93
N PHE A 140 7.44 9.50 -1.71
CA PHE A 140 7.23 10.68 -2.56
C PHE A 140 8.10 11.88 -2.15
N LYS A 141 8.73 11.84 -0.98
CA LYS A 141 9.66 12.88 -0.50
C LYS A 141 11.09 12.60 -0.91
N PHE A 142 11.44 11.32 -1.00
CA PHE A 142 12.79 10.82 -1.33
C PHE A 142 12.68 9.77 -2.43
N PHE A 143 12.35 10.21 -3.65
CA PHE A 143 11.94 9.28 -4.71
C PHE A 143 13.03 8.27 -5.07
N ILE A 144 14.27 8.72 -5.34
CA ILE A 144 15.36 7.81 -5.73
C ILE A 144 15.70 6.85 -4.59
N ALA A 145 15.94 7.39 -3.38
CA ALA A 145 16.24 6.56 -2.21
C ALA A 145 15.06 5.63 -1.88
N GLY A 146 13.83 6.14 -2.00
CA GLY A 146 12.61 5.35 -1.83
C GLY A 146 12.52 4.18 -2.82
N MET A 147 12.83 4.40 -4.08
CA MET A 147 12.82 3.32 -5.09
C MET A 147 13.87 2.24 -4.79
N ILE A 148 15.09 2.63 -4.42
CA ILE A 148 16.13 1.66 -4.04
C ILE A 148 15.67 0.83 -2.83
N VAL A 149 15.19 1.51 -1.78
CA VAL A 149 14.68 0.84 -0.59
C VAL A 149 13.49 -0.05 -0.92
N PHE A 150 12.58 0.39 -1.81
CA PHE A 150 11.44 -0.41 -2.23
C PHE A 150 11.88 -1.73 -2.87
N PHE A 151 12.82 -1.70 -3.81
CA PHE A 151 13.30 -2.92 -4.45
C PHE A 151 13.98 -3.85 -3.46
N LEU A 152 14.84 -3.32 -2.56
CA LEU A 152 15.51 -4.13 -1.54
C LEU A 152 14.50 -4.75 -0.57
N VAL A 153 13.54 -3.95 -0.10
CA VAL A 153 12.48 -4.41 0.82
C VAL A 153 11.56 -5.39 0.11
N PHE A 154 11.18 -5.14 -1.13
CA PHE A 154 10.32 -6.03 -1.92
C PHE A 154 10.95 -7.40 -2.12
N ILE A 155 12.24 -7.46 -2.51
CA ILE A 155 12.98 -8.72 -2.63
C ILE A 155 13.11 -9.41 -1.26
N GLY A 156 13.43 -8.64 -0.21
CA GLY A 156 13.51 -9.16 1.16
C GLY A 156 12.20 -9.75 1.65
N ILE A 157 11.07 -9.09 1.38
CA ILE A 157 9.74 -9.56 1.78
C ILE A 157 9.33 -10.79 0.97
N LEU A 158 9.58 -10.83 -0.33
CA LEU A 158 9.31 -12.02 -1.13
C LEU A 158 10.11 -13.23 -0.60
N GLY A 159 11.37 -13.03 -0.26
CA GLY A 159 12.21 -14.08 0.31
C GLY A 159 11.73 -14.54 1.69
N THR A 160 11.48 -13.60 2.61
CA THR A 160 11.02 -13.93 3.98
C THR A 160 9.61 -14.52 4.01
N SER A 161 8.71 -14.01 3.18
CA SER A 161 7.35 -14.56 3.09
C SER A 161 7.33 -15.93 2.44
N GLY A 162 8.17 -16.17 1.42
CA GLY A 162 8.36 -17.51 0.85
C GLY A 162 8.89 -18.50 1.88
N PHE A 163 9.91 -18.10 2.64
CA PHE A 163 10.46 -18.91 3.72
C PHE A 163 9.40 -19.23 4.79
N LEU A 164 8.62 -18.24 5.22
CA LEU A 164 7.54 -18.43 6.20
C LEU A 164 6.47 -19.40 5.71
N VAL A 165 6.14 -19.37 4.42
CA VAL A 165 5.09 -20.22 3.85
C VAL A 165 5.58 -21.63 3.60
N GLU A 166 6.82 -21.80 3.17
CA GLU A 166 7.35 -23.11 2.73
C GLU A 166 8.14 -23.86 3.82
N PHE A 167 8.86 -23.14 4.68
CA PHE A 167 9.83 -23.75 5.58
C PHE A 167 9.56 -23.50 7.07
N ALA A 168 8.72 -22.51 7.43
CA ALA A 168 8.42 -22.26 8.83
C ALA A 168 7.47 -23.33 9.41
N GLN A 169 7.52 -23.49 10.72
CA GLN A 169 6.59 -24.37 11.44
C GLN A 169 5.13 -23.96 11.13
N PRO A 170 4.23 -24.94 10.92
CA PRO A 170 2.85 -24.66 10.60
C PRO A 170 2.15 -23.90 11.72
N THR A 171 1.48 -22.79 11.37
CA THR A 171 0.75 -21.95 12.31
C THR A 171 -0.74 -22.00 11.99
N SER A 172 -1.58 -22.14 13.04
CA SER A 172 -3.03 -22.14 12.84
C SER A 172 -3.52 -20.82 12.23
N LEU A 173 -4.58 -20.89 11.43
CA LEU A 173 -5.16 -19.73 10.76
C LEU A 173 -5.51 -18.60 11.74
N LEU A 174 -6.06 -18.94 12.92
CA LEU A 174 -6.42 -17.96 13.93
C LEU A 174 -5.20 -17.24 14.48
N MET A 175 -4.18 -18.01 14.91
CA MET A 175 -2.94 -17.44 15.47
C MET A 175 -2.19 -16.60 14.45
N GLY A 176 -2.07 -17.11 13.22
CA GLY A 176 -1.45 -16.38 12.11
C GLY A 176 -2.19 -15.09 11.77
N SER A 177 -3.53 -15.09 11.84
CA SER A 177 -4.33 -13.88 11.62
C SER A 177 -4.10 -12.83 12.71
N ILE A 178 -4.04 -13.23 13.97
CA ILE A 178 -3.76 -12.31 15.08
C ILE A 178 -2.37 -11.69 14.92
N ILE A 179 -1.35 -12.51 14.69
CA ILE A 179 0.03 -12.04 14.50
C ILE A 179 0.10 -11.13 13.27
N GLY A 180 -0.50 -11.54 12.15
CA GLY A 180 -0.54 -10.75 10.92
C GLY A 180 -1.21 -9.38 11.09
N ILE A 181 -2.33 -9.31 11.83
CA ILE A 181 -3.00 -8.05 12.17
C ILE A 181 -2.08 -7.16 13.01
N LEU A 182 -1.44 -7.70 14.05
CA LEU A 182 -0.53 -6.93 14.90
C LEU A 182 0.62 -6.32 14.09
N ILE A 183 1.23 -7.11 13.20
CA ILE A 183 2.30 -6.65 12.30
C ILE A 183 1.77 -5.58 11.35
N ALA A 184 0.62 -5.79 10.73
CA ALA A 184 0.01 -4.82 9.81
C ALA A 184 -0.34 -3.49 10.51
N VAL A 185 -0.88 -3.54 11.72
CA VAL A 185 -1.17 -2.35 12.54
C VAL A 185 0.12 -1.61 12.90
N ALA A 186 1.15 -2.32 13.36
CA ALA A 186 2.46 -1.73 13.66
C ALA A 186 3.05 -1.03 12.43
N GLY A 187 2.99 -1.67 11.25
CA GLY A 187 3.45 -1.09 10.00
C GLY A 187 2.68 0.18 9.59
N ASN A 188 1.35 0.17 9.74
CA ASN A 188 0.52 1.35 9.49
C ASN A 188 0.87 2.51 10.44
N VAL A 189 1.04 2.23 11.73
CA VAL A 189 1.42 3.24 12.72
C VAL A 189 2.80 3.83 12.40
N LEU A 190 3.79 3.00 12.11
CA LEU A 190 5.13 3.44 11.69
C LEU A 190 5.08 4.28 10.41
N GLY A 191 4.32 3.85 9.40
CA GLY A 191 4.12 4.62 8.18
C GLY A 191 3.51 6.00 8.43
N CYS A 192 2.52 6.09 9.34
CA CYS A 192 1.93 7.36 9.76
C CYS A 192 2.94 8.27 10.48
N ILE A 193 3.77 7.71 11.37
CA ILE A 193 4.80 8.46 12.10
C ILE A 193 5.85 8.99 11.12
N ILE A 194 6.35 8.15 10.22
CA ILE A 194 7.34 8.56 9.21
C ILE A 194 6.77 9.69 8.36
N ARG A 195 5.53 9.58 7.87
CA ARG A 195 4.88 10.62 7.07
C ARG A 195 4.72 11.91 7.84
N ALA A 196 4.35 11.85 9.12
CA ALA A 196 4.26 13.01 9.99
C ALA A 196 5.63 13.67 10.24
N ALA A 197 6.70 12.88 10.30
CA ALA A 197 8.06 13.40 10.46
C ALA A 197 8.57 14.09 9.20
N VAL A 198 8.29 13.50 8.01
CA VAL A 198 8.81 14.01 6.73
C VAL A 198 7.88 15.01 6.03
N TYR A 199 6.68 15.30 6.57
CA TYR A 199 5.71 16.17 5.86
C TYR A 199 6.25 17.58 5.58
N LYS A 200 7.20 18.09 6.38
CA LYS A 200 7.80 19.42 6.21
C LYS A 200 8.71 19.51 4.97
N TYR A 201 9.28 18.38 4.54
CA TYR A 201 10.12 18.36 3.35
C TYR A 201 9.28 18.60 2.09
N SER A 202 9.91 19.19 1.08
CA SER A 202 9.29 19.35 -0.24
C SER A 202 9.11 17.99 -0.91
N MET A 203 8.16 17.91 -1.83
CA MET A 203 8.02 16.75 -2.70
C MET A 203 9.24 16.67 -3.65
N ASP A 204 9.73 15.46 -3.86
CA ASP A 204 10.80 15.24 -4.81
C ASP A 204 10.27 15.51 -6.24
N PRO A 205 10.90 16.39 -7.02
CA PRO A 205 10.48 16.70 -8.39
C PRO A 205 10.40 15.45 -9.29
N LEU A 206 11.24 14.46 -9.04
CA LEU A 206 11.26 13.20 -9.80
C LEU A 206 10.01 12.35 -9.54
N ALA A 207 9.40 12.46 -8.36
CA ALA A 207 8.15 11.77 -8.04
C ALA A 207 6.96 12.24 -8.89
N GLY A 208 7.02 13.48 -9.38
CA GLY A 208 5.99 14.07 -10.27
C GLY A 208 6.13 13.66 -11.75
N GLY A 209 7.28 13.12 -12.14
CA GLY A 209 7.56 12.71 -13.51
C GLY A 209 7.31 13.81 -14.56
N ASN A 210 6.84 13.42 -15.75
CA ASN A 210 6.53 14.35 -16.84
C ASN A 210 5.38 15.34 -16.53
N SER A 211 4.64 15.15 -15.43
CA SER A 211 3.54 16.03 -15.04
C SER A 211 4.04 17.42 -14.62
N LEU A 212 5.21 17.49 -13.95
CA LEU A 212 5.83 18.77 -13.59
C LEU A 212 6.35 19.55 -14.80
N ARG A 213 6.93 18.87 -15.80
CA ARG A 213 7.39 19.53 -17.03
C ARG A 213 6.25 20.19 -17.81
N LYS A 214 5.03 19.62 -17.77
CA LYS A 214 3.85 20.19 -18.44
C LYS A 214 3.16 21.27 -17.64
N ALA A 215 3.23 21.23 -16.30
CA ALA A 215 2.63 22.25 -15.42
C ALA A 215 3.52 23.50 -15.27
N MET A 216 4.80 23.42 -15.62
CA MET A 216 5.75 24.54 -15.60
C MET A 216 5.92 25.23 -16.97
N LYS A 217 5.27 24.73 -18.03
CA LYS A 217 5.10 25.39 -19.32
C LYS A 217 3.73 26.05 -19.40
#